data_2306b0dd285a20c618925dad6bebac09
#
_entry.id   2306b0dd285a20c618925dad6bebac09
#
_cell.length_a   1.000
_cell.length_b   1.000
_cell.length_c   1.000
_cell.angle_alpha   90.00
_cell.angle_beta   90.00
_cell.angle_gamma   90.00
#
_symmetry.space_group_name_H-M   'P 1'
#
loop_
_entity.id
_entity.type
_entity.pdbx_description
1 polymer ?
#
loop_
_entity_poly.entity_id
_entity_poly.type
_entity_poly.pdbx_seq_one_letter_code
_entity_poly.pdbx_strand_id
1 'polypeptide(L)'
;MGFDQYHEPADELPQETRTFARLCASLTEEAEAIGWYEQRLAVESDGQARAIMRDAQGEEFKHFSMDLEFLLRRTPLWREIAEGILFQEGDIVEHGEESEEEATEGAAERGAPLAGSTSLGIGGLKRAAS
;
A
#
# COMPACT_ATOMS: atom_id res chain seq x y z
N MET A 1 6.82 -8.50 17.02
CA MET A 1 7.30 -8.14 16.22
C MET A 1 7.27 -6.89 15.93
N GLY A 2 7.38 -6.29 15.91
CA GLY A 2 7.29 -4.99 15.72
C GLY A 2 8.12 -4.40 14.74
N PHE A 3 7.64 -3.42 14.12
CA PHE A 3 8.49 -2.54 13.39
C PHE A 3 8.22 -1.15 13.94
N ASP A 4 9.21 -0.29 13.82
CA ASP A 4 9.05 1.05 14.32
C ASP A 4 8.17 1.84 13.37
N GLN A 5 7.06 2.32 13.90
CA GLN A 5 6.11 3.10 13.15
C GLN A 5 6.64 4.48 12.82
N TYR A 6 7.46 5.04 13.70
CA TYR A 6 8.06 6.35 13.51
C TYR A 6 9.57 6.23 13.38
N HIS A 7 10.12 6.91 12.38
CA HIS A 7 11.56 6.98 12.16
C HIS A 7 12.12 8.37 12.48
N GLU A 8 11.26 9.24 12.98
CA GLU A 8 11.62 10.55 13.46
C GLU A 8 10.97 10.77 14.82
N PRO A 9 11.41 11.74 15.63
CA PRO A 9 10.79 11.98 16.93
C PRO A 9 9.29 12.28 16.77
N ALA A 10 8.47 11.54 17.50
CA ALA A 10 7.02 11.63 17.37
C ALA A 10 6.48 13.03 17.61
N ASP A 11 7.08 13.76 18.55
CA ASP A 11 6.63 15.10 18.89
C ASP A 11 6.96 16.15 17.83
N GLU A 12 7.84 15.82 16.90
CA GLU A 12 8.16 16.68 15.77
C GLU A 12 7.29 16.40 14.56
N LEU A 13 6.52 15.31 14.59
CA LEU A 13 5.68 14.92 13.48
C LEU A 13 4.27 15.53 13.59
N PRO A 14 3.76 16.13 12.51
CA PRO A 14 2.37 16.60 12.49
C PRO A 14 1.40 15.45 12.72
N GLN A 15 0.24 15.76 13.26
CA GLN A 15 -0.79 14.76 13.56
C GLN A 15 -1.18 13.96 12.31
N GLU A 16 -1.28 14.62 11.17
CA GLU A 16 -1.64 13.98 9.91
C GLU A 16 -0.62 12.92 9.51
N THR A 17 0.66 13.21 9.71
CA THR A 17 1.74 12.26 9.42
C THR A 17 1.68 11.07 10.36
N ARG A 18 1.38 11.31 11.62
CA ARG A 18 1.24 10.23 12.61
C ARG A 18 0.08 9.31 12.24
N THR A 19 -1.05 9.89 11.86
CA THR A 19 -2.22 9.13 11.42
C THR A 19 -1.89 8.30 10.20
N PHE A 20 -1.21 8.89 9.23
CA PHE A 20 -0.78 8.19 8.03
C PHE A 20 0.11 6.99 8.38
N ALA A 21 1.09 7.21 9.25
CA ALA A 21 1.99 6.14 9.68
C ALA A 21 1.26 5.01 10.40
N ARG A 22 0.24 5.34 11.20
CA ARG A 22 -0.56 4.34 11.90
C ARG A 22 -1.32 3.45 10.91
N LEU A 23 -1.88 4.05 9.87
CA LEU A 23 -2.62 3.30 8.86
C LEU A 23 -1.66 2.46 8.00
N CYS A 24 -0.46 2.94 7.73
CA CYS A 24 0.57 2.14 7.07
C CYS A 24 0.96 0.93 7.92
N ALA A 25 1.08 1.13 9.24
CA ALA A 25 1.38 0.04 10.17
C ALA A 25 0.27 -1.01 10.16
N SER A 26 -1.00 -0.56 10.22
CA SER A 26 -2.15 -1.46 10.15
C SER A 26 -2.17 -2.25 8.85
N LEU A 27 -1.94 -1.57 7.74
CA LEU A 27 -1.93 -2.19 6.42
C LEU A 27 -0.85 -3.28 6.34
N THR A 28 0.33 -3.01 6.89
CA THR A 28 1.43 -3.98 6.94
C THR A 28 1.04 -5.22 7.76
N GLU A 29 0.46 -4.99 8.95
CA GLU A 29 0.04 -6.08 9.82
C GLU A 29 -1.04 -6.94 9.17
N GLU A 30 -1.97 -6.33 8.49
CA GLU A 30 -3.05 -7.02 7.81
C GLU A 30 -2.53 -7.84 6.63
N ALA A 31 -1.57 -7.30 5.88
CA ALA A 31 -0.94 -8.05 4.79
C ALA A 31 -0.21 -9.29 5.34
N GLU A 32 0.48 -9.16 6.47
CA GLU A 32 1.13 -10.28 7.11
C GLU A 32 0.10 -11.34 7.54
N ALA A 33 -0.98 -10.90 8.16
CA ALA A 33 -2.04 -11.80 8.62
C ALA A 33 -2.67 -12.57 7.45
N ILE A 34 -2.91 -11.89 6.33
CA ILE A 34 -3.45 -12.52 5.13
C ILE A 34 -2.53 -13.66 4.68
N GLY A 35 -1.22 -13.41 4.62
CA GLY A 35 -0.24 -14.42 4.24
C GLY A 35 -0.16 -15.57 5.22
N TRP A 36 -0.25 -15.28 6.52
CA TRP A 36 -0.22 -16.32 7.55
C TRP A 36 -1.46 -17.21 7.47
N TYR A 37 -2.64 -16.65 7.31
CA TYR A 37 -3.85 -17.44 7.15
C TYR A 37 -3.81 -18.30 5.89
N GLU A 38 -3.25 -17.78 4.81
CA GLU A 38 -3.09 -18.55 3.58
C GLU A 38 -2.23 -19.80 3.84
N GLN A 39 -1.13 -19.64 4.56
CA GLN A 39 -0.25 -20.75 4.89
C GLN A 39 -0.94 -21.76 5.81
N ARG A 40 -1.66 -21.28 6.82
CA ARG A 40 -2.39 -22.15 7.74
C ARG A 40 -3.46 -22.95 7.02
N LEU A 41 -4.20 -22.30 6.14
CA LEU A 41 -5.25 -22.95 5.35
C LEU A 41 -4.68 -24.05 4.45
N ALA A 42 -3.48 -23.87 3.95
CA ALA A 42 -2.83 -24.84 3.06
C ALA A 42 -2.55 -26.17 3.77
N VAL A 43 -2.32 -26.15 5.08
CA VAL A 43 -1.95 -27.35 5.84
C VAL A 43 -3.02 -27.86 6.80
N GLU A 44 -4.02 -27.06 7.12
CA GLU A 44 -5.06 -27.48 8.07
C GLU A 44 -6.07 -28.40 7.40
N SER A 45 -6.36 -29.51 8.03
CA SER A 45 -7.31 -30.50 7.50
C SER A 45 -8.69 -30.45 8.20
N ASP A 46 -8.76 -29.90 9.41
CA ASP A 46 -10.03 -29.83 10.14
C ASP A 46 -10.96 -28.80 9.50
N GLY A 47 -12.17 -29.25 9.14
CA GLY A 47 -13.13 -28.42 8.43
C GLY A 47 -13.60 -27.19 9.20
N GLN A 48 -13.82 -27.35 10.50
CA GLN A 48 -14.30 -26.25 11.34
C GLN A 48 -13.18 -25.21 11.52
N ALA A 49 -11.96 -25.68 11.77
CA ALA A 49 -10.80 -24.80 11.90
C ALA A 49 -10.56 -24.01 10.61
N ARG A 50 -10.69 -24.68 9.46
CA ARG A 50 -10.54 -24.01 8.16
C ARG A 50 -11.60 -22.92 7.96
N ALA A 51 -12.83 -23.20 8.37
CA ALA A 51 -13.92 -22.22 8.24
C ALA A 51 -13.63 -20.97 9.06
N ILE A 52 -13.13 -21.14 10.29
CA ILE A 52 -12.74 -20.03 11.15
C ILE A 52 -11.61 -19.22 10.52
N MET A 53 -10.60 -19.89 10.00
CA MET A 53 -9.45 -19.24 9.37
C MET A 53 -9.85 -18.46 8.11
N ARG A 54 -10.76 -19.00 7.31
CA ARG A 54 -11.27 -18.31 6.12
C ARG A 54 -12.05 -17.06 6.50
N ASP A 55 -12.85 -17.16 7.53
CA ASP A 55 -13.60 -16.00 8.00
C ASP A 55 -12.65 -14.90 8.47
N ALA A 56 -11.64 -15.28 9.24
CA ALA A 56 -10.63 -14.35 9.72
C ALA A 56 -9.85 -13.72 8.58
N GLN A 57 -9.45 -14.52 7.59
CA GLN A 57 -8.75 -13.99 6.42
C GLN A 57 -9.63 -13.01 5.65
N GLY A 58 -10.90 -13.32 5.49
CA GLY A 58 -11.85 -12.43 4.82
C GLY A 58 -11.97 -11.08 5.53
N GLU A 59 -11.94 -11.08 6.84
CA GLU A 59 -11.93 -9.83 7.61
C GLU A 59 -10.66 -9.02 7.33
N GLU A 60 -9.52 -9.69 7.20
CA GLU A 60 -8.26 -9.00 6.87
C GLU A 60 -8.28 -8.42 5.46
N PHE A 61 -8.94 -9.07 4.49
CA PHE A 61 -9.13 -8.50 3.16
C PHE A 61 -9.87 -7.17 3.25
N LYS A 62 -10.91 -7.14 4.04
CA LYS A 62 -11.72 -5.94 4.25
C LYS A 62 -10.90 -4.83 4.93
N HIS A 63 -10.22 -5.17 5.99
CA HIS A 63 -9.41 -4.20 6.75
C HIS A 63 -8.30 -3.59 5.88
N PHE A 64 -7.58 -4.42 5.15
CA PHE A 64 -6.54 -3.96 4.24
C PHE A 64 -7.10 -2.99 3.21
N SER A 65 -8.23 -3.33 2.62
CA SER A 65 -8.86 -2.49 1.60
C SER A 65 -9.31 -1.14 2.16
N MET A 66 -9.86 -1.15 3.38
CA MET A 66 -10.27 0.09 4.04
C MET A 66 -9.07 0.99 4.35
N ASP A 67 -7.98 0.40 4.86
CA ASP A 67 -6.77 1.15 5.16
C ASP A 67 -6.17 1.75 3.88
N LEU A 68 -6.12 0.95 2.82
CA LEU A 68 -5.60 1.40 1.54
C LEU A 68 -6.41 2.57 1.00
N GLU A 69 -7.72 2.46 1.02
CA GLU A 69 -8.58 3.55 0.54
C GLU A 69 -8.37 4.83 1.34
N PHE A 70 -8.24 4.69 2.66
CA PHE A 70 -7.96 5.83 3.54
C PHE A 70 -6.66 6.55 3.12
N LEU A 71 -5.60 5.77 2.90
CA LEU A 71 -4.30 6.32 2.53
C LEU A 71 -4.33 6.97 1.14
N LEU A 72 -4.98 6.32 0.19
CA LEU A 72 -5.08 6.84 -1.17
C LEU A 72 -5.87 8.16 -1.24
N ARG A 73 -6.90 8.29 -0.43
CA ARG A 73 -7.68 9.55 -0.37
C ARG A 73 -6.84 10.73 0.10
N ARG A 74 -5.81 10.46 0.87
CA ARG A 74 -4.93 11.49 1.41
C ARG A 74 -3.68 11.72 0.61
N THR A 75 -3.44 10.93 -0.42
CA THR A 75 -2.21 11.01 -1.22
C THR A 75 -2.58 11.02 -2.70
N PRO A 76 -2.92 12.19 -3.27
CA PRO A 76 -3.38 12.27 -4.65
C PRO A 76 -2.44 11.61 -5.67
N LEU A 77 -1.15 11.77 -5.53
CA LEU A 77 -0.19 11.14 -6.43
C LEU A 77 -0.27 9.61 -6.37
N TRP A 78 -0.30 9.06 -5.15
CA TRP A 78 -0.42 7.61 -4.96
C TRP A 78 -1.75 7.11 -5.53
N ARG A 79 -2.83 7.85 -5.29
CA ARG A 79 -4.15 7.48 -5.79
C ARG A 79 -4.16 7.39 -7.31
N GLU A 80 -3.61 8.38 -8.00
CA GLU A 80 -3.55 8.38 -9.46
C GLU A 80 -2.77 7.19 -10.00
N ILE A 81 -1.63 6.89 -9.37
CA ILE A 81 -0.82 5.74 -9.75
C ILE A 81 -1.62 4.44 -9.55
N ALA A 82 -2.25 4.30 -8.40
CA ALA A 82 -3.02 3.11 -8.08
C ALA A 82 -4.19 2.90 -9.05
N GLU A 83 -4.88 3.98 -9.42
CA GLU A 83 -5.99 3.90 -10.36
C GLU A 83 -5.57 3.37 -11.73
N GLY A 84 -4.35 3.64 -12.15
CA GLY A 84 -3.84 3.14 -13.42
C GLY A 84 -3.34 1.69 -13.36
N ILE A 85 -3.26 1.10 -12.19
CA ILE A 85 -2.75 -0.25 -11.99
C ILE A 85 -3.84 -1.21 -11.54
N LEU A 86 -4.58 -0.82 -10.50
CA LEU A 86 -5.59 -1.70 -9.88
C LEU A 86 -6.77 -1.91 -10.82
N PHE A 87 -7.20 -3.16 -10.89
CA PHE A 87 -8.36 -3.57 -11.70
C PHE A 87 -8.20 -3.35 -13.20
N GLN A 88 -6.97 -3.16 -13.66
CA GLN A 88 -6.67 -3.06 -15.07
C GLN A 88 -6.26 -4.43 -15.61
N GLU A 89 -6.65 -4.74 -16.83
CA GLU A 89 -6.22 -5.97 -17.47
C GLU A 89 -4.90 -5.74 -18.21
N GLY A 90 -4.15 -6.80 -18.43
CA GLY A 90 -2.90 -6.72 -19.17
C GLY A 90 -1.69 -6.77 -18.27
N ASP A 91 -0.61 -6.19 -18.71
CA ASP A 91 0.67 -6.26 -18.01
C ASP A 91 0.74 -5.27 -16.85
N ILE A 92 0.90 -5.82 -15.64
CA ILE A 92 0.91 -5.01 -14.41
C ILE A 92 2.08 -4.01 -14.38
N VAL A 93 3.27 -4.46 -14.80
CA VAL A 93 4.46 -3.61 -14.77
C VAL A 93 4.34 -2.47 -15.77
N GLU A 94 3.82 -2.77 -16.96
CA GLU A 94 3.59 -1.77 -17.99
C GLU A 94 2.63 -0.69 -17.52
N HIS A 95 1.51 -1.11 -16.93
CA HIS A 95 0.56 -0.17 -16.34
C HIS A 95 1.19 0.65 -15.22
N GLY A 96 2.07 0.03 -14.44
CA GLY A 96 2.78 0.73 -13.37
C GLY A 96 3.67 1.84 -13.89
N GLU A 97 4.43 1.57 -14.93
CA GLU A 97 5.33 2.56 -15.53
C GLU A 97 4.54 3.73 -16.15
N GLU A 98 3.53 3.40 -16.94
CA GLU A 98 2.69 4.41 -17.58
C GLU A 98 1.94 5.27 -16.57
N SER A 99 1.37 4.62 -15.56
CA SER A 99 0.60 5.31 -14.53
C SER A 99 1.47 6.27 -13.71
N GLU A 100 2.68 5.84 -13.39
CA GLU A 100 3.62 6.68 -12.65
C GLU A 100 4.01 7.91 -13.47
N GLU A 101 4.32 7.71 -14.74
CA GLU A 101 4.68 8.83 -15.64
C GLU A 101 3.54 9.84 -15.76
N GLU A 102 2.35 9.37 -16.05
CA GLU A 102 1.19 10.25 -16.22
C GLU A 102 0.86 11.01 -14.94
N ALA A 103 0.89 10.33 -13.81
CA ALA A 103 0.58 10.95 -12.53
C ALA A 103 1.62 12.00 -12.15
N THR A 104 2.89 11.71 -12.40
CA THR A 104 4.00 12.61 -12.10
C THR A 104 3.95 13.84 -12.99
N GLU A 105 3.72 13.67 -14.29
CA GLU A 105 3.57 14.77 -15.23
C GLU A 105 2.36 15.64 -14.88
N GLY A 106 1.23 15.02 -14.59
CA GLY A 106 0.04 15.73 -14.18
C GLY A 106 0.25 16.56 -12.92
N ALA A 107 0.95 16.02 -11.93
CA ALA A 107 1.26 16.73 -10.69
C ALA A 107 2.17 17.92 -10.96
N ALA A 108 3.18 17.76 -11.83
CA ALA A 108 4.09 18.83 -12.19
C ALA A 108 3.35 19.97 -12.94
N GLU A 109 2.45 19.62 -13.84
CA GLU A 109 1.64 20.61 -14.58
C GLU A 109 0.74 21.40 -13.65
N ARG A 110 0.18 20.76 -12.61
CA ARG A 110 -0.67 21.45 -11.65
C ARG A 110 0.13 22.24 -10.61
N GLY A 111 1.46 22.17 -10.67
CA GLY A 111 2.31 22.84 -9.70
C GLY A 111 2.21 22.25 -8.31
N ALA A 112 1.70 21.03 -8.17
CA ALA A 112 1.58 20.35 -6.88
C ALA A 112 2.95 19.93 -6.36
N PRO A 113 3.18 20.04 -5.04
CA PRO A 113 4.44 19.57 -4.46
C PRO A 113 4.52 18.05 -4.60
N LEU A 114 5.67 17.58 -5.06
CA LEU A 114 5.94 16.16 -5.14
C LEU A 114 6.52 15.70 -3.80
N ALA A 115 5.64 15.51 -2.83
CA ALA A 115 6.04 15.11 -1.49
C ALA A 115 6.78 13.76 -1.51
N GLY A 116 6.51 12.97 -2.52
CA GLY A 116 7.19 11.70 -2.73
C GLY A 116 8.43 11.78 -3.56
N SER A 117 9.08 12.92 -3.63
CA SER A 117 10.28 13.10 -4.45
C SER A 117 11.37 12.06 -4.16
N THR A 118 11.49 11.62 -2.92
CA THR A 118 12.43 10.56 -2.56
C THR A 118 12.03 9.23 -3.20
N SER A 119 10.74 8.95 -3.28
CA SER A 119 10.25 7.77 -3.97
C SER A 119 10.53 7.86 -5.46
N LEU A 120 10.41 9.06 -5.99
CA LEU A 120 10.70 9.27 -7.40
C LEU A 120 12.17 9.01 -7.71
N GLY A 121 13.04 9.29 -6.75
CA GLY A 121 14.45 8.93 -6.88
C GLY A 121 14.63 7.44 -7.06
N ILE A 122 13.87 6.64 -6.35
CA ILE A 122 13.90 5.18 -6.47
C ILE A 122 13.41 4.76 -7.85
N GLY A 123 12.35 5.38 -8.35
CA GLY A 123 11.86 5.14 -9.69
C GLY A 123 12.89 5.46 -10.75
N GLY A 124 13.61 6.54 -10.58
CA GLY A 124 14.70 6.92 -11.46
C GLY A 124 15.80 5.87 -11.51
N LEU A 125 16.13 5.30 -10.36
CA LEU A 125 17.12 4.23 -10.30
C LEU A 125 16.67 2.99 -11.07
N LYS A 126 15.39 2.65 -10.99
CA LYS A 126 14.86 1.52 -11.74
C LYS A 126 15.02 1.73 -13.23
N ARG A 127 14.75 2.93 -13.71
CA ARG A 127 14.92 3.21 -15.13
C ARG A 127 16.37 3.14 -15.56
N ALA A 128 17.26 3.60 -14.71
CA ALA A 128 18.69 3.55 -15.01
C ALA A 128 19.19 2.11 -15.09
N ALA A 129 18.57 1.19 -14.36
CA ALA A 129 18.96 -0.21 -14.35
C ALA A 129 18.41 -1.00 -15.53
N SER A 130 17.42 -0.50 -16.21
CA SER A 130 16.88 -1.13 -17.39
C SER A 130 17.55 -0.65 -18.66
#